data_eb4cbe8a176293e57b6053f036c17649
#
_entry.id   eb4cbe8a176293e57b6053f036c17649
#
_cell.length_a   1.000
_cell.length_b   1.000
_cell.length_c   1.000
_cell.angle_alpha   90.00
_cell.angle_beta   90.00
_cell.angle_gamma   90.00
#
_symmetry.space_group_name_H-M   'P 1'
#
loop_
_entity.id
_entity.type
_entity.pdbx_description
1 polymer ?
#
loop_
_entity_poly.entity_id
_entity_poly.type
_entity_poly.pdbx_seq_one_letter_code
_entity_poly.pdbx_strand_id
1 'polypeptide(L)'
;MLTVDEIEEATVKLLSAFGAKPNVAFRTRSVEAVRSLVATGAGVALLPDLVYRPWSLEGDRIESRDVSGSLPVVQVGVVWRKGSTLPRTARDFIAVAQAQRLFR
;
A
#
# COMPACT_ATOMS: atom_id res chain seq x y z
N MET A 1 -0.83 -13.52 -9.02
CA MET A 1 -0.67 -12.25 -8.30
C MET A 1 -0.23 -12.52 -6.87
N LEU A 2 0.68 -11.75 -6.39
CA LEU A 2 1.13 -11.75 -5.01
C LEU A 2 0.38 -10.64 -4.28
N THR A 3 -0.13 -10.90 -3.08
CA THR A 3 -0.95 -9.91 -2.38
C THR A 3 -0.69 -9.91 -0.88
N VAL A 4 -1.02 -8.80 -0.26
CA VAL A 4 -0.98 -8.62 1.19
C VAL A 4 -2.41 -8.77 1.73
N ASP A 5 -2.57 -9.55 2.79
CA ASP A 5 -3.89 -9.91 3.33
C ASP A 5 -4.78 -8.70 3.61
N GLU A 6 -4.22 -7.64 4.16
CA GLU A 6 -4.97 -6.45 4.56
C GLU A 6 -5.59 -5.69 3.39
N ILE A 7 -5.06 -5.86 2.18
CA ILE A 7 -5.54 -5.13 1.00
C ILE A 7 -6.08 -6.06 -0.09
N GLU A 8 -6.08 -7.37 0.14
CA GLU A 8 -6.50 -8.35 -0.88
C GLU A 8 -7.91 -8.08 -1.38
N GLU A 9 -8.86 -7.90 -0.47
CA GLU A 9 -10.26 -7.68 -0.84
C GLU A 9 -10.42 -6.43 -1.70
N ALA A 10 -9.81 -5.33 -1.30
CA ALA A 10 -9.85 -4.08 -2.06
C ALA A 10 -9.19 -4.23 -3.43
N THR A 11 -8.07 -4.94 -3.50
CA THR A 11 -7.34 -5.21 -4.74
C THR A 11 -8.16 -6.05 -5.70
N VAL A 12 -8.78 -7.13 -5.21
CA VAL A 12 -9.62 -8.01 -6.03
C VAL A 12 -10.84 -7.25 -6.55
N LYS A 13 -11.49 -6.46 -5.73
CA LYS A 13 -12.63 -5.62 -6.15
C LYS A 13 -12.22 -4.63 -7.23
N LEU A 14 -11.08 -3.98 -7.05
CA LEU A 14 -10.57 -3.02 -8.03
C LEU A 14 -10.32 -3.69 -9.37
N LEU A 15 -9.61 -4.80 -9.39
CA LEU A 15 -9.31 -5.52 -10.62
C LEU A 15 -10.57 -6.07 -11.29
N SER A 16 -11.54 -6.53 -10.51
CA SER A 16 -12.82 -6.99 -11.02
C SER A 16 -13.60 -5.87 -11.74
N ALA A 17 -13.52 -4.64 -11.23
CA ALA A 17 -14.13 -3.48 -11.86
C ALA A 17 -13.53 -3.18 -13.25
N PHE A 18 -12.28 -3.57 -13.49
CA PHE A 18 -11.63 -3.48 -14.79
C PHE A 18 -11.79 -4.73 -15.65
N GLY A 19 -12.63 -5.68 -15.23
CA GLY A 19 -12.86 -6.92 -15.96
C GLY A 19 -11.76 -7.97 -15.81
N ALA A 20 -10.83 -7.76 -14.89
CA ALA A 20 -9.76 -8.70 -14.64
C ALA A 20 -10.14 -9.70 -13.53
N LYS A 21 -9.71 -10.95 -13.70
CA LYS A 21 -9.86 -12.00 -12.69
C LYS A 21 -8.47 -12.37 -12.16
N PRO A 22 -8.04 -11.79 -11.04
CA PRO A 22 -6.72 -12.07 -10.52
C PRO A 22 -6.64 -13.50 -10.01
N ASN A 23 -5.56 -14.18 -10.35
CA ASN A 23 -5.19 -15.45 -9.75
C ASN A 23 -4.20 -15.17 -8.61
N VAL A 24 -4.68 -15.30 -7.38
CA VAL A 24 -3.84 -15.05 -6.19
C VAL A 24 -3.04 -16.31 -5.90
N ALA A 25 -1.74 -16.26 -6.24
CA ALA A 25 -0.83 -17.38 -6.07
C ALA A 25 -0.16 -17.40 -4.69
N PHE A 26 -0.09 -16.27 -4.02
CA PHE A 26 0.57 -16.16 -2.72
C PHE A 26 -0.04 -15.02 -1.89
N ARG A 27 -0.25 -15.30 -0.61
CA ARG A 27 -0.75 -14.33 0.38
C ARG A 27 0.23 -14.20 1.52
N THR A 28 0.38 -12.99 2.02
CA THR A 28 1.25 -12.71 3.17
C THR A 28 0.74 -11.48 3.90
N ARG A 29 1.20 -11.28 5.12
CA ARG A 29 0.97 -10.05 5.88
C ARG A 29 2.10 -9.05 5.72
N SER A 30 3.13 -9.40 4.99
CA SER A 30 4.33 -8.59 4.84
C SER A 30 4.42 -7.98 3.45
N VAL A 31 4.38 -6.66 3.35
CA VAL A 31 4.64 -5.94 2.11
C VAL A 31 6.08 -6.19 1.62
N GLU A 32 7.04 -6.32 2.54
CA GLU A 32 8.43 -6.61 2.19
C GLU A 32 8.57 -7.99 1.56
N ALA A 33 7.81 -9.00 2.04
CA ALA A 33 7.81 -10.31 1.43
C ALA A 33 7.27 -10.26 -0.02
N VAL A 34 6.22 -9.48 -0.25
CA VAL A 34 5.68 -9.28 -1.61
C VAL A 34 6.73 -8.61 -2.48
N ARG A 35 7.40 -7.56 -2.01
CA ARG A 35 8.46 -6.90 -2.78
C ARG A 35 9.59 -7.85 -3.14
N SER A 36 10.05 -8.64 -2.18
CA SER A 36 11.14 -9.60 -2.41
C SER A 36 10.76 -10.63 -3.47
N LEU A 37 9.54 -11.16 -3.40
CA LEU A 37 9.07 -12.16 -4.37
C LEU A 37 8.88 -11.56 -5.76
N VAL A 38 8.34 -10.35 -5.86
CA VAL A 38 8.23 -9.65 -7.14
C VAL A 38 9.61 -9.43 -7.76
N ALA A 39 10.58 -9.04 -6.95
CA ALA A 39 11.95 -8.80 -7.40
C ALA A 39 12.62 -10.06 -7.97
N THR A 40 12.25 -11.25 -7.48
CA THR A 40 12.76 -12.52 -8.01
C THR A 40 12.05 -12.98 -9.28
N GLY A 41 11.02 -12.29 -9.71
CA GLY A 41 10.22 -12.70 -10.87
C GLY A 41 9.13 -13.73 -10.56
N ALA A 42 8.82 -13.96 -9.28
CA ALA A 42 7.80 -14.94 -8.88
C ALA A 42 6.38 -14.55 -9.29
N GLY A 43 6.14 -13.28 -9.59
CA GLY A 43 4.84 -12.80 -10.01
C GLY A 43 4.77 -11.29 -9.99
N VAL A 44 3.55 -10.78 -10.04
CA VAL A 44 3.24 -9.35 -10.01
C VAL A 44 2.38 -9.04 -8.79
N ALA A 45 2.40 -7.79 -8.38
CA ALA A 45 1.55 -7.30 -7.29
C ALA A 45 1.02 -5.91 -7.62
N LEU A 46 -0.15 -5.59 -7.06
CA LEU A 46 -0.69 -4.25 -7.08
C LEU A 46 -0.55 -3.69 -5.67
N LEU A 47 0.19 -2.61 -5.55
CA LEU A 47 0.45 -1.98 -4.26
C LEU A 47 0.15 -0.48 -4.35
N PRO A 48 -0.31 0.14 -3.25
CA PRO A 48 -0.42 1.59 -3.19
C PRO A 48 0.93 2.26 -3.42
N ASP A 49 0.90 3.39 -4.09
CA ASP A 49 2.09 4.20 -4.37
C ASP A 49 2.88 4.54 -3.10
N LEU A 50 2.17 4.69 -1.99
CA LEU A 50 2.74 5.03 -0.69
C LEU A 50 3.73 3.99 -0.17
N VAL A 51 3.54 2.72 -0.54
CA VAL A 51 4.42 1.62 -0.11
C VAL A 51 5.37 1.16 -1.22
N TYR A 52 5.38 1.85 -2.35
CA TYR A 52 6.31 1.53 -3.43
C TYR A 52 7.74 1.91 -3.06
N ARG A 53 8.65 1.00 -3.36
CA ARG A 53 10.10 1.22 -3.30
C ARG A 53 10.74 0.47 -4.45
N PRO A 54 11.78 1.03 -5.09
CA PRO A 54 12.39 0.40 -6.27
C PRO A 54 13.30 -0.79 -5.96
N TRP A 55 13.53 -1.08 -4.67
CA TRP A 55 14.45 -2.13 -4.25
C TRP A 55 13.81 -3.04 -3.21
N SER A 56 14.10 -4.35 -3.31
CA SER A 56 13.82 -5.28 -2.23
C SER A 56 14.83 -5.12 -1.10
N LEU A 57 14.57 -5.77 0.05
CA LEU A 57 15.52 -5.77 1.17
C LEU A 57 16.86 -6.42 0.80
N GLU A 58 16.83 -7.35 -0.14
CA GLU A 58 18.01 -8.06 -0.65
C GLU A 58 18.79 -7.24 -1.68
N GLY A 59 18.30 -6.08 -2.08
CA GLY A 59 18.95 -5.21 -3.04
C GLY A 59 18.58 -5.45 -4.49
N ASP A 60 17.59 -6.29 -4.76
CA ASP A 60 17.11 -6.54 -6.11
C ASP A 60 16.16 -5.43 -6.56
N ARG A 61 16.25 -5.08 -7.84
CA ARG A 61 15.43 -4.01 -8.40
C ARG A 61 14.02 -4.50 -8.71
N ILE A 62 13.06 -3.62 -8.42
CA ILE A 62 11.64 -3.84 -8.71
C ILE A 62 11.22 -2.82 -9.77
N GLU A 63 10.62 -3.31 -10.86
CA GLU A 63 10.04 -2.44 -11.87
C GLU A 63 8.58 -2.16 -11.55
N SER A 64 8.17 -0.93 -11.79
CA SER A 64 6.80 -0.47 -11.61
C SER A 64 6.21 -0.03 -12.94
N ARG A 65 4.91 -0.25 -13.09
CA ARG A 65 4.12 0.25 -14.21
C ARG A 65 2.89 0.95 -13.64
N ASP A 66 2.59 2.11 -14.19
CA ASP A 66 1.37 2.80 -13.83
C ASP A 66 0.16 2.08 -14.42
N VAL A 67 -0.89 2.03 -13.63
CA VAL A 67 -2.17 1.47 -14.08
C VAL A 67 -2.96 2.59 -14.74
N SER A 68 -3.37 2.38 -15.98
CA SER A 68 -4.23 3.34 -16.68
C SER A 68 -5.66 3.24 -16.18
N GLY A 69 -6.36 4.38 -16.17
CA GLY A 69 -7.74 4.46 -15.73
C GLY A 69 -7.88 5.20 -14.40
N SER A 70 -9.13 5.34 -13.97
CA SER A 70 -9.45 6.01 -12.71
C SER A 70 -9.34 5.01 -11.56
N LEU A 71 -8.39 5.23 -10.66
CA LEU A 71 -8.16 4.39 -9.51
C LEU A 71 -8.61 5.11 -8.23
N PRO A 72 -9.16 4.37 -7.24
CA PRO A 72 -9.47 4.96 -5.95
C PRO A 72 -8.18 5.39 -5.24
N VAL A 73 -8.28 6.48 -4.49
CA VAL A 73 -7.17 6.98 -3.69
C VAL A 73 -7.12 6.22 -2.37
N VAL A 74 -5.95 5.71 -2.01
CA VAL A 74 -5.71 5.14 -0.68
C VAL A 74 -5.39 6.29 0.27
N GLN A 75 -6.19 6.42 1.32
CA GLN A 75 -5.99 7.46 2.33
C GLN A 75 -5.32 6.89 3.57
N VAL A 76 -4.30 7.58 4.03
CA VAL A 76 -3.63 7.28 5.29
C VAL A 76 -3.89 8.44 6.25
N GLY A 77 -4.28 8.11 7.46
CA GLY A 77 -4.62 9.12 8.45
C GLY A 77 -4.19 8.73 9.84
N VAL A 78 -4.26 9.68 10.74
CA VAL A 78 -4.03 9.47 12.16
C VAL A 78 -5.37 9.28 12.85
N VAL A 79 -5.47 8.26 13.68
CA VAL A 79 -6.70 7.97 14.43
C VAL A 79 -6.41 7.91 15.93
N TRP A 80 -7.38 8.31 16.73
CA TRP A 80 -7.31 8.19 18.18
C TRP A 80 -8.69 7.97 18.77
N ARG A 81 -8.74 7.51 20.01
CA ARG A 81 -10.00 7.22 20.66
C ARG A 81 -10.79 8.51 20.91
N LYS A 82 -12.04 8.51 20.50
CA LYS A 82 -12.95 9.63 20.72
C LYS A 82 -13.06 9.96 22.20
N GLY A 83 -12.97 11.24 22.52
CA GLY A 83 -13.07 11.73 23.89
C GLY A 83 -11.81 11.57 24.74
N SER A 84 -10.73 11.00 24.19
CA SER A 84 -9.47 10.92 24.91
C SER A 84 -8.76 12.27 24.95
N THR A 85 -8.06 12.52 26.07
CA THR A 85 -7.17 13.67 26.17
C THR A 85 -5.78 13.25 25.69
N LEU A 86 -5.33 13.84 24.60
CA LEU A 86 -4.03 13.50 24.02
C LEU A 86 -2.91 14.25 24.77
N PRO A 87 -1.78 13.58 25.05
CA PRO A 87 -0.61 14.25 25.56
C PRO A 87 -0.07 15.26 24.53
N ARG A 88 0.71 16.23 25.03
CA ARG A 88 1.25 17.29 24.17
C ARG A 88 2.04 16.77 22.98
N THR A 89 2.84 15.73 23.18
CA THR A 89 3.63 15.13 22.10
C THR A 89 2.77 14.58 20.98
N ALA A 90 1.64 13.94 21.31
CA ALA A 90 0.70 13.44 20.30
C ALA A 90 0.02 14.59 19.55
N ARG A 91 -0.36 15.65 20.26
CA ARG A 91 -0.95 16.84 19.63
C ARG A 91 0.04 17.54 18.70
N ASP A 92 1.28 17.64 19.12
CA ASP A 92 2.36 18.20 18.28
C ASP A 92 2.59 17.37 17.02
N PHE A 93 2.58 16.04 17.15
CA PHE A 93 2.68 15.15 16.01
C PHE A 93 1.56 15.38 15.00
N ILE A 94 0.31 15.46 15.47
CA ILE A 94 -0.84 15.71 14.61
C ILE A 94 -0.70 17.06 13.91
N ALA A 95 -0.30 18.09 14.62
CA ALA A 95 -0.12 19.43 14.06
C ALA A 95 0.94 19.43 12.95
N VAL A 96 2.06 18.74 13.17
CA VAL A 96 3.12 18.61 12.16
C VAL A 96 2.61 17.82 10.97
N ALA A 97 1.90 16.72 11.19
CA ALA A 97 1.34 15.90 10.12
C ALA A 97 0.34 16.69 9.25
N GLN A 98 -0.50 17.52 9.87
CA GLN A 98 -1.44 18.37 9.14
C GLN A 98 -0.73 19.45 8.32
N ALA A 99 0.35 20.00 8.84
CA ALA A 99 1.16 21.01 8.14
C ALA A 99 1.94 20.42 6.95
N GLN A 100 2.23 19.11 6.99
CA GLN A 100 2.99 18.39 5.98
C GLN A 100 2.09 17.75 4.92
N ARG A 101 0.99 18.35 4.57
CA ARG A 101 0.09 17.79 3.56
C ARG A 101 0.83 17.52 2.28
N LEU A 102 0.84 16.24 1.89
CA LEU A 102 1.40 15.80 0.62
C LEU A 102 0.25 15.69 -0.38
N PHE A 103 0.34 16.48 -1.43
CA PHE A 103 -0.63 16.42 -2.53
C PHE A 103 0.03 15.80 -3.75
N ARG A 104 -0.73 14.98 -4.40
CA ARG A 104 -0.34 14.43 -5.69
C ARG A 104 -1.47 14.60 -6.70
#